data_24e9e189932679afd105ea4b92d529ee
#
_entry.id   24e9e189932679afd105ea4b92d529ee
#
_cell.length_a   1.000
_cell.length_b   1.000
_cell.length_c   1.000
_cell.angle_alpha   90.00
_cell.angle_beta   90.00
_cell.angle_gamma   90.00
#
_symmetry.space_group_name_H-M   'P 1'
#
loop_
_entity.id
_entity.type
_entity.pdbx_description
1 polymer ?
#
loop_
_entity_poly.entity_id
_entity_poly.type
_entity_poly.pdbx_seq_one_letter_code
_entity_poly.pdbx_strand_id
1 'polypeptide(L)'
;MIDKVYDSPAAAVADIPNGASVAIAGFGLSHRFPSSLVVALRDQGATDLTVYCNGLGSQGAETAQLLAENEQISNLVASFSSRPGPPTIAEEQIVAGKLTFEVVPQGILVERMRAGGAGIAGFYTEVGAGTAVAEGKDVRYFDGKPHILERAITTDYAILRGYRADRFGNVQFRGGSRNFNDSFAKAARVAIIEVEEILDVGELAPEDIDLPGVFIS
;
A
#
# COMPACT_ATOMS: atom_id res chain seq x y z
N MET A 1 -24.60 13.21 -10.87
CA MET A 1 -24.12 11.89 -10.36
C MET A 1 -22.61 11.99 -10.41
N ILE A 2 -21.90 11.68 -9.35
CA ILE A 2 -20.42 11.73 -9.35
C ILE A 2 -19.94 10.47 -10.06
N ASP A 3 -19.21 10.61 -11.19
CA ASP A 3 -18.54 9.52 -11.87
C ASP A 3 -17.06 9.57 -11.45
N LYS A 4 -16.53 8.49 -10.93
CA LYS A 4 -15.15 8.36 -10.43
C LYS A 4 -14.23 7.60 -11.39
N VAL A 5 -14.71 7.35 -12.59
CA VAL A 5 -13.93 6.61 -13.59
C VAL A 5 -12.99 7.56 -14.30
N TYR A 6 -11.70 7.24 -14.29
CA TYR A 6 -10.69 7.92 -15.08
C TYR A 6 -10.59 7.32 -16.49
N ASP A 7 -10.29 8.15 -17.46
CA ASP A 7 -10.14 7.74 -18.88
C ASP A 7 -8.94 6.81 -19.10
N SER A 8 -7.95 6.85 -18.20
CA SER A 8 -6.75 6.01 -18.32
C SER A 8 -6.02 5.91 -16.96
N PRO A 9 -5.17 4.88 -16.78
CA PRO A 9 -4.27 4.81 -15.64
C PRO A 9 -3.34 6.03 -15.52
N ALA A 10 -2.89 6.59 -16.65
CA ALA A 10 -2.06 7.79 -16.65
C ALA A 10 -2.80 9.02 -16.13
N ALA A 11 -4.07 9.19 -16.48
CA ALA A 11 -4.89 10.27 -15.93
C ALA A 11 -5.12 10.10 -14.41
N ALA A 12 -5.30 8.86 -13.95
CA ALA A 12 -5.57 8.57 -12.56
C ALA A 12 -4.37 8.86 -11.62
N VAL A 13 -3.14 8.76 -12.11
CA VAL A 13 -1.91 9.01 -11.30
C VAL A 13 -1.28 10.37 -11.57
N ALA A 14 -1.84 11.18 -12.49
CA ALA A 14 -1.23 12.42 -12.97
C ALA A 14 -0.90 13.43 -11.86
N ASP A 15 -1.71 13.46 -10.80
CA ASP A 15 -1.60 14.40 -9.68
C ASP A 15 -0.67 13.93 -8.55
N ILE A 16 -0.03 12.77 -8.65
CA ILE A 16 0.90 12.27 -7.63
C ILE A 16 2.21 13.06 -7.73
N PRO A 17 2.53 13.93 -6.76
CA PRO A 17 3.71 14.78 -6.83
C PRO A 17 4.99 14.06 -6.36
N ASN A 18 6.14 14.65 -6.64
CA ASN A 18 7.39 14.25 -5.99
C ASN A 18 7.27 14.34 -4.46
N GLY A 19 7.89 13.43 -3.76
CA GLY A 19 7.87 13.36 -2.31
C GLY A 19 6.59 12.80 -1.70
N ALA A 20 5.61 12.37 -2.52
CA ALA A 20 4.36 11.81 -2.03
C ALA A 20 4.56 10.49 -1.28
N SER A 21 3.72 10.26 -0.27
CA SER A 21 3.58 8.97 0.38
C SER A 21 2.52 8.12 -0.32
N VAL A 22 2.88 6.92 -0.78
CA VAL A 22 2.03 6.05 -1.61
C VAL A 22 1.94 4.65 -1.02
N ALA A 23 0.74 4.21 -0.67
CA ALA A 23 0.48 2.82 -0.32
C ALA A 23 0.21 2.02 -1.60
N ILE A 24 0.95 0.94 -1.81
CA ILE A 24 0.81 0.09 -3.02
C ILE A 24 0.35 -1.30 -2.60
N ALA A 25 -0.85 -1.67 -3.05
CA ALA A 25 -1.38 -3.01 -2.82
C ALA A 25 -0.62 -4.07 -3.63
N GLY A 26 -0.79 -5.31 -3.23
CA GLY A 26 -0.13 -6.47 -3.83
C GLY A 26 0.42 -7.41 -2.77
N PHE A 27 0.69 -8.65 -3.16
CA PHE A 27 1.12 -9.68 -2.24
C PHE A 27 2.13 -10.63 -2.86
N GLY A 28 3.18 -10.98 -2.10
CA GLY A 28 4.21 -11.91 -2.56
C GLY A 28 4.99 -11.36 -3.75
N LEU A 29 5.30 -12.22 -4.72
CA LEU A 29 6.19 -11.88 -5.84
C LEU A 29 5.48 -11.13 -6.98
N SER A 30 4.21 -11.46 -7.26
CA SER A 30 3.48 -10.87 -8.40
C SER A 30 1.96 -10.92 -8.23
N HIS A 31 1.47 -11.30 -7.02
CA HIS A 31 0.04 -11.52 -6.85
C HIS A 31 -0.72 -10.22 -6.64
N ARG A 32 -1.60 -9.91 -7.60
CA ARG A 32 -2.59 -8.83 -7.51
C ARG A 32 -2.01 -7.44 -7.19
N PHE A 33 -0.86 -7.13 -7.79
CA PHE A 33 -0.42 -5.73 -7.86
C PHE A 33 -1.33 -4.91 -8.78
N PRO A 34 -1.48 -3.62 -8.53
CA PRO A 34 -2.15 -2.68 -9.44
C PRO A 34 -1.22 -2.32 -10.60
N SER A 35 -0.99 -3.29 -11.51
CA SER A 35 0.07 -3.25 -12.51
C SER A 35 -0.05 -2.07 -13.47
N SER A 36 -1.27 -1.77 -13.93
CA SER A 36 -1.49 -0.64 -14.85
C SER A 36 -1.21 0.71 -14.19
N LEU A 37 -1.58 0.86 -12.91
CA LEU A 37 -1.32 2.07 -12.13
C LEU A 37 0.16 2.21 -11.77
N VAL A 38 0.84 1.10 -11.44
CA VAL A 38 2.29 1.13 -11.17
C VAL A 38 3.08 1.51 -12.42
N VAL A 39 2.74 0.94 -13.57
CA VAL A 39 3.36 1.31 -14.87
C VAL A 39 3.12 2.79 -15.16
N ALA A 40 1.89 3.26 -15.00
CA ALA A 40 1.55 4.66 -15.21
C ALA A 40 2.29 5.62 -14.27
N LEU A 41 2.45 5.25 -12.98
CA LEU A 41 3.20 6.05 -12.01
C LEU A 41 4.71 6.06 -12.33
N ARG A 42 5.26 4.92 -12.79
CA ARG A 42 6.63 4.88 -13.31
C ARG A 42 6.82 5.88 -14.46
N ASP A 43 5.92 5.83 -15.45
CA ASP A 43 6.01 6.65 -16.67
C ASP A 43 5.73 8.14 -16.42
N GLN A 44 4.88 8.44 -15.41
CA GLN A 44 4.62 9.80 -14.94
C GLN A 44 5.88 10.44 -14.34
N GLY A 45 6.76 9.64 -13.71
CA GLY A 45 8.11 10.06 -13.33
C GLY A 45 8.21 10.76 -11.97
N ALA A 46 7.21 10.72 -11.09
CA ALA A 46 7.32 11.24 -9.73
C ALA A 46 8.48 10.57 -8.98
N THR A 47 9.30 11.34 -8.30
CA THR A 47 10.50 10.91 -7.56
C THR A 47 10.37 11.18 -6.06
N ASP A 48 11.35 10.72 -5.29
CA ASP A 48 11.41 10.89 -3.83
C ASP A 48 10.21 10.31 -3.08
N LEU A 49 9.59 9.27 -3.65
CA LEU A 49 8.41 8.65 -3.08
C LEU A 49 8.73 7.91 -1.79
N THR A 50 7.80 8.00 -0.82
CA THR A 50 7.75 7.10 0.32
C THR A 50 6.73 6.01 0.05
N VAL A 51 7.18 4.78 -0.17
CA VAL A 51 6.32 3.66 -0.54
C VAL A 51 6.03 2.76 0.65
N TYR A 52 4.76 2.48 0.87
CA TYR A 52 4.26 1.53 1.86
C TYR A 52 3.66 0.33 1.14
N CYS A 53 4.20 -0.85 1.37
CA CYS A 53 3.71 -2.08 0.72
C CYS A 53 4.05 -3.34 1.54
N ASN A 54 3.44 -4.46 1.17
CA ASN A 54 3.85 -5.74 1.75
C ASN A 54 5.30 -6.11 1.37
N GLY A 55 5.64 -5.85 0.13
CA GLY A 55 6.95 -5.99 -0.51
C GLY A 55 6.83 -5.49 -1.93
N LEU A 56 7.94 -5.17 -2.56
CA LEU A 56 7.97 -4.55 -3.90
C LEU A 56 7.57 -5.52 -5.03
N GLY A 57 7.55 -6.82 -4.76
CA GLY A 57 7.29 -7.84 -5.79
C GLY A 57 8.55 -8.31 -6.50
N SER A 58 8.40 -8.85 -7.70
CA SER A 58 9.52 -9.39 -8.49
C SER A 58 10.12 -8.36 -9.41
N GLN A 59 11.44 -8.36 -9.51
CA GLN A 59 12.16 -7.61 -10.53
C GLN A 59 11.77 -8.09 -11.93
N GLY A 60 11.61 -7.12 -12.86
CA GLY A 60 11.21 -7.39 -14.23
C GLY A 60 9.72 -7.74 -14.39
N ALA A 61 8.91 -7.62 -13.34
CA ALA A 61 7.45 -7.76 -13.39
C ALA A 61 6.78 -6.41 -13.15
N GLU A 62 5.54 -6.25 -13.61
CA GLU A 62 4.73 -5.05 -13.39
C GLU A 62 4.22 -4.96 -11.95
N THR A 63 5.16 -4.76 -11.04
CA THR A 63 4.97 -4.65 -9.59
C THR A 63 5.60 -3.37 -9.07
N ALA A 64 5.45 -3.06 -7.79
CA ALA A 64 6.07 -1.88 -7.19
C ALA A 64 7.61 -1.84 -7.34
N GLN A 65 8.25 -2.97 -7.68
CA GLN A 65 9.67 -3.05 -7.98
C GLN A 65 10.08 -2.15 -9.16
N LEU A 66 9.18 -1.90 -10.14
CA LEU A 66 9.45 -0.98 -11.25
C LEU A 66 9.81 0.44 -10.80
N LEU A 67 9.21 0.90 -9.70
CA LEU A 67 9.52 2.24 -9.15
C LEU A 67 10.91 2.30 -8.55
N ALA A 68 11.38 1.20 -7.92
CA ALA A 68 12.75 1.11 -7.43
C ALA A 68 13.74 0.97 -8.60
N GLU A 69 13.42 0.20 -9.63
CA GLU A 69 14.22 0.06 -10.85
C GLU A 69 14.44 1.42 -11.56
N ASN A 70 13.48 2.33 -11.45
CA ASN A 70 13.57 3.71 -11.97
C ASN A 70 14.07 4.76 -10.96
N GLU A 71 14.60 4.35 -9.81
CA GLU A 71 15.10 5.23 -8.75
C GLU A 71 14.06 6.27 -8.26
N GLN A 72 12.77 5.91 -8.27
CA GLN A 72 11.68 6.81 -7.87
C GLN A 72 11.38 6.75 -6.37
N ILE A 73 11.89 5.73 -5.65
CA ILE A 73 11.64 5.53 -4.22
C ILE A 73 12.83 6.02 -3.40
N SER A 74 12.61 6.95 -2.47
CA SER A 74 13.60 7.36 -1.47
C SER A 74 13.42 6.64 -0.13
N ASN A 75 12.17 6.32 0.24
CA ASN A 75 11.85 5.61 1.49
C ASN A 75 10.91 4.43 1.22
N LEU A 76 11.28 3.27 1.73
CA LEU A 76 10.47 2.06 1.66
C LEU A 76 10.09 1.60 3.07
N VAL A 77 8.80 1.44 3.33
CA VAL A 77 8.27 0.81 4.54
C VAL A 77 7.56 -0.48 4.12
N ALA A 78 8.17 -1.62 4.40
CA ALA A 78 7.63 -2.89 3.93
C ALA A 78 7.92 -4.05 4.90
N SER A 79 7.17 -5.13 4.71
CA SER A 79 7.34 -6.35 5.53
C SER A 79 8.41 -7.29 4.97
N PHE A 80 8.73 -7.14 3.70
CA PHE A 80 9.72 -7.96 3.00
C PHE A 80 10.55 -7.10 2.05
N SER A 81 11.87 -7.17 2.22
CA SER A 81 12.83 -6.54 1.30
C SER A 81 13.44 -7.55 0.35
N SER A 82 13.57 -8.79 0.81
CA SER A 82 14.37 -9.80 0.13
C SER A 82 13.62 -11.11 -0.12
N ARG A 83 14.16 -11.89 -1.04
CA ARG A 83 13.74 -13.25 -1.39
C ARG A 83 14.99 -14.10 -1.64
N PRO A 84 14.91 -15.44 -1.60
CA PRO A 84 16.01 -16.28 -2.05
C PRO A 84 16.39 -15.98 -3.50
N GLY A 85 17.68 -15.73 -3.75
CA GLY A 85 18.20 -15.42 -5.09
C GLY A 85 19.21 -14.28 -5.08
N PRO A 86 19.61 -13.76 -6.25
CA PRO A 86 20.47 -12.60 -6.33
C PRO A 86 19.74 -11.35 -5.81
N PRO A 87 20.48 -10.36 -5.27
CA PRO A 87 19.90 -9.09 -4.83
C PRO A 87 19.08 -8.42 -5.95
N THR A 88 18.00 -7.78 -5.57
CA THR A 88 17.21 -6.91 -6.45
C THR A 88 17.87 -5.52 -6.51
N ILE A 89 17.50 -4.71 -7.50
CA ILE A 89 17.94 -3.32 -7.60
C ILE A 89 17.57 -2.53 -6.33
N ALA A 90 16.38 -2.77 -5.76
CA ALA A 90 16.00 -2.14 -4.50
C ALA A 90 16.93 -2.51 -3.33
N GLU A 91 17.32 -3.78 -3.22
CA GLU A 91 18.27 -4.23 -2.18
C GLU A 91 19.66 -3.63 -2.39
N GLU A 92 20.12 -3.52 -3.63
CA GLU A 92 21.38 -2.83 -3.95
C GLU A 92 21.31 -1.34 -3.57
N GLN A 93 20.20 -0.66 -3.82
CA GLN A 93 19.98 0.73 -3.42
C GLN A 93 19.95 0.91 -1.90
N ILE A 94 19.33 -0.04 -1.15
CA ILE A 94 19.32 -0.04 0.32
C ILE A 94 20.76 -0.16 0.85
N VAL A 95 21.54 -1.11 0.34
CA VAL A 95 22.94 -1.32 0.75
C VAL A 95 23.80 -0.12 0.41
N ALA A 96 23.56 0.54 -0.72
CA ALA A 96 24.24 1.76 -1.15
C ALA A 96 23.80 3.03 -0.39
N GLY A 97 22.79 2.95 0.47
CA GLY A 97 22.23 4.09 1.21
C GLY A 97 21.43 5.07 0.35
N LYS A 98 21.06 4.68 -0.88
CA LYS A 98 20.24 5.49 -1.78
C LYS A 98 18.76 5.39 -1.46
N LEU A 99 18.32 4.26 -0.89
CA LEU A 99 16.96 3.97 -0.49
C LEU A 99 16.93 3.62 0.99
N THR A 100 16.17 4.39 1.78
CA THR A 100 15.96 4.10 3.20
C THR A 100 14.91 3.00 3.35
N PHE A 101 15.18 2.02 4.23
CA PHE A 101 14.26 0.89 4.43
C PHE A 101 13.87 0.73 5.90
N GLU A 102 12.59 0.80 6.20
CA GLU A 102 11.99 0.40 7.47
C GLU A 102 11.31 -0.96 7.31
N VAL A 103 11.83 -1.99 8.00
CA VAL A 103 11.16 -3.29 8.04
C VAL A 103 10.07 -3.28 9.12
N VAL A 104 8.85 -3.64 8.74
CA VAL A 104 7.69 -3.69 9.64
C VAL A 104 7.05 -5.08 9.57
N PRO A 105 6.82 -5.77 10.69
CA PRO A 105 6.08 -7.03 10.65
C PRO A 105 4.74 -6.86 9.93
N GLN A 106 4.39 -7.80 9.03
CA GLN A 106 3.26 -7.66 8.10
C GLN A 106 1.94 -7.30 8.79
N GLY A 107 1.60 -7.99 9.88
CA GLY A 107 0.39 -7.68 10.65
C GLY A 107 0.43 -6.26 11.24
N ILE A 108 1.61 -5.81 11.68
CA ILE A 108 1.78 -4.46 12.22
C ILE A 108 1.65 -3.40 11.15
N LEU A 109 2.18 -3.61 9.95
CA LEU A 109 2.00 -2.69 8.81
C LEU A 109 0.50 -2.47 8.54
N VAL A 110 -0.26 -3.56 8.45
CA VAL A 110 -1.71 -3.49 8.19
C VAL A 110 -2.46 -2.81 9.34
N GLU A 111 -2.14 -3.13 10.59
CA GLU A 111 -2.77 -2.51 11.75
C GLU A 111 -2.42 -1.01 11.87
N ARG A 112 -1.21 -0.60 11.55
CA ARG A 112 -0.82 0.82 11.50
C ARG A 112 -1.63 1.58 10.44
N MET A 113 -1.86 0.98 9.25
CA MET A 113 -2.74 1.53 8.21
C MET A 113 -4.20 1.56 8.66
N ARG A 114 -4.70 0.44 9.23
CA ARG A 114 -6.07 0.38 9.74
C ARG A 114 -6.31 1.44 10.82
N ALA A 115 -5.36 1.63 11.74
CA ALA A 115 -5.43 2.66 12.76
C ALA A 115 -5.48 4.06 12.14
N GLY A 116 -4.63 4.35 11.13
CA GLY A 116 -4.63 5.62 10.41
C GLY A 116 -5.98 5.91 9.76
N GLY A 117 -6.53 4.94 9.04
CA GLY A 117 -7.85 5.06 8.41
C GLY A 117 -9.01 5.22 9.38
N ALA A 118 -8.84 4.79 10.64
CA ALA A 118 -9.82 4.94 11.71
C ALA A 118 -9.62 6.20 12.58
N GLY A 119 -8.60 7.03 12.29
CA GLY A 119 -8.26 8.19 13.11
C GLY A 119 -7.62 7.85 14.47
N ILE A 120 -7.13 6.62 14.65
CA ILE A 120 -6.43 6.17 15.85
C ILE A 120 -4.95 6.51 15.71
N ALA A 121 -4.40 7.31 16.62
CA ALA A 121 -3.02 7.82 16.51
C ALA A 121 -1.94 6.74 16.66
N GLY A 122 -2.24 5.64 17.35
CA GLY A 122 -1.33 4.52 17.58
C GLY A 122 -1.93 3.51 18.56
N PHE A 123 -1.24 2.39 18.73
CA PHE A 123 -1.66 1.30 19.62
C PHE A 123 -0.45 0.60 20.24
N TYR A 124 -0.66 -0.07 21.35
CA TYR A 124 0.35 -0.92 21.98
C TYR A 124 0.19 -2.37 21.54
N THR A 125 1.31 -3.05 21.27
CA THR A 125 1.33 -4.46 20.83
C THR A 125 2.50 -5.23 21.43
N GLU A 126 2.30 -6.53 21.68
CA GLU A 126 3.38 -7.45 22.06
C GLU A 126 4.31 -7.78 20.87
N VAL A 127 3.82 -7.60 19.61
CA VAL A 127 4.57 -7.99 18.42
C VAL A 127 5.81 -7.12 18.27
N GLY A 128 6.97 -7.77 18.24
CA GLY A 128 8.27 -7.09 18.17
C GLY A 128 8.83 -6.60 19.50
N ALA A 129 8.08 -6.67 20.59
CA ALA A 129 8.60 -6.35 21.92
C ALA A 129 9.80 -7.27 22.28
N GLY A 130 10.89 -6.66 22.79
CA GLY A 130 12.13 -7.38 23.09
C GLY A 130 13.01 -7.74 21.88
N THR A 131 12.70 -7.21 20.68
CA THR A 131 13.52 -7.37 19.48
C THR A 131 14.03 -6.00 18.99
N ALA A 132 14.85 -5.98 17.94
CA ALA A 132 15.32 -4.74 17.31
C ALA A 132 14.15 -3.84 16.82
N VAL A 133 12.98 -4.40 16.55
CA VAL A 133 11.76 -3.63 16.21
C VAL A 133 11.33 -2.69 17.34
N ALA A 134 11.68 -2.99 18.59
CA ALA A 134 11.32 -2.18 19.75
C ALA A 134 12.27 -0.98 19.99
N GLU A 135 13.39 -0.91 19.30
CA GLU A 135 14.38 0.14 19.51
C GLU A 135 13.79 1.53 19.27
N GLY A 136 13.94 2.42 20.23
CA GLY A 136 13.43 3.80 20.18
C GLY A 136 11.92 3.95 20.36
N LYS A 137 11.16 2.85 20.58
CA LYS A 137 9.71 2.90 20.81
C LYS A 137 9.37 2.97 22.29
N ASP A 138 8.25 3.62 22.63
CA ASP A 138 7.70 3.62 23.98
C ASP A 138 7.26 2.20 24.36
N VAL A 139 7.67 1.74 25.56
CA VAL A 139 7.35 0.40 26.05
C VAL A 139 6.46 0.52 27.30
N ARG A 140 5.34 -0.17 27.29
CA ARG A 140 4.45 -0.32 28.45
C ARG A 140 4.20 -1.79 28.77
N TYR A 141 3.87 -2.04 30.02
CA TYR A 141 3.55 -3.38 30.51
C TYR A 141 2.05 -3.51 30.75
N PHE A 142 1.43 -4.50 30.11
CA PHE A 142 0.05 -4.91 30.34
C PHE A 142 0.06 -6.38 30.77
N ASP A 143 -0.55 -6.69 31.91
CA ASP A 143 -0.57 -8.04 32.51
C ASP A 143 0.83 -8.68 32.61
N GLY A 144 1.83 -7.86 32.95
CA GLY A 144 3.22 -8.29 33.10
C GLY A 144 4.00 -8.52 31.79
N LYS A 145 3.39 -8.29 30.62
CA LYS A 145 4.01 -8.45 29.33
C LYS A 145 4.38 -7.10 28.69
N PRO A 146 5.58 -6.99 28.08
CA PRO A 146 5.99 -5.77 27.41
C PRO A 146 5.21 -5.56 26.12
N HIS A 147 4.75 -4.33 25.88
CA HIS A 147 4.11 -3.88 24.65
C HIS A 147 4.84 -2.63 24.14
N ILE A 148 5.02 -2.53 22.85
CA ILE A 148 5.61 -1.37 22.20
C ILE A 148 4.53 -0.52 21.53
N LEU A 149 4.75 0.80 21.51
CA LEU A 149 3.86 1.72 20.80
C LEU A 149 4.15 1.69 19.31
N GLU A 150 3.14 1.33 18.53
CA GLU A 150 3.14 1.47 17.08
C GLU A 150 2.29 2.69 16.68
N ARG A 151 2.89 3.60 15.90
CA ARG A 151 2.18 4.78 15.39
C ARG A 151 1.38 4.42 14.16
N ALA A 152 0.20 5.01 14.02
CA ALA A 152 -0.61 4.86 12.82
C ALA A 152 0.12 5.39 11.58
N ILE A 153 -0.25 4.84 10.42
CA ILE A 153 0.22 5.29 9.10
C ILE A 153 -0.98 5.86 8.35
N THR A 154 -0.81 7.08 7.83
CA THR A 154 -1.67 7.65 6.79
C THR A 154 -0.79 7.99 5.59
N THR A 155 -1.35 7.91 4.38
CA THR A 155 -0.64 8.21 3.14
C THR A 155 -1.35 9.26 2.33
N ASP A 156 -0.63 9.94 1.43
CA ASP A 156 -1.25 10.88 0.51
C ASP A 156 -2.07 10.11 -0.53
N TYR A 157 -1.51 9.01 -1.04
CA TYR A 157 -2.15 8.18 -2.06
C TYR A 157 -2.14 6.71 -1.69
N ALA A 158 -3.13 5.97 -2.21
CA ALA A 158 -3.09 4.52 -2.31
C ALA A 158 -3.40 4.10 -3.75
N ILE A 159 -2.61 3.20 -4.31
CA ILE A 159 -2.89 2.55 -5.59
C ILE A 159 -3.18 1.08 -5.37
N LEU A 160 -4.35 0.66 -5.82
CA LEU A 160 -5.04 -0.55 -5.37
C LEU A 160 -5.49 -1.41 -6.55
N ARG A 161 -5.87 -2.67 -6.27
CA ARG A 161 -6.46 -3.55 -7.26
C ARG A 161 -7.68 -4.28 -6.73
N GLY A 162 -8.83 -4.10 -7.41
CA GLY A 162 -10.08 -4.81 -7.18
C GLY A 162 -10.39 -5.85 -8.27
N TYR A 163 -11.54 -6.52 -8.12
CA TYR A 163 -12.09 -7.36 -9.16
C TYR A 163 -13.02 -6.52 -10.06
N ARG A 164 -14.05 -5.91 -9.49
CA ARG A 164 -14.96 -5.01 -10.21
C ARG A 164 -15.39 -3.86 -9.30
N ALA A 165 -15.78 -2.75 -9.92
CA ALA A 165 -16.31 -1.61 -9.20
C ALA A 165 -17.43 -0.95 -10.01
N ASP A 166 -18.35 -0.29 -9.31
CA ASP A 166 -19.29 0.60 -9.98
C ASP A 166 -18.72 2.01 -10.16
N ARG A 167 -19.41 2.86 -10.93
CA ARG A 167 -18.99 4.24 -11.22
C ARG A 167 -18.95 5.16 -9.98
N PHE A 168 -19.54 4.74 -8.85
CA PHE A 168 -19.39 5.43 -7.57
C PHE A 168 -18.15 5.01 -6.78
N GLY A 169 -17.40 4.02 -7.29
CA GLY A 169 -16.23 3.49 -6.63
C GLY A 169 -16.53 2.44 -5.56
N ASN A 170 -17.74 1.87 -5.52
CA ASN A 170 -17.99 0.69 -4.70
C ASN A 170 -17.26 -0.51 -5.31
N VAL A 171 -16.49 -1.23 -4.51
CA VAL A 171 -15.57 -2.26 -4.99
C VAL A 171 -15.93 -3.63 -4.45
N GLN A 172 -15.86 -4.64 -5.32
CA GLN A 172 -15.83 -6.04 -4.94
C GLN A 172 -14.44 -6.64 -5.18
N PHE A 173 -13.92 -7.37 -4.21
CA PHE A 173 -12.71 -8.16 -4.35
C PHE A 173 -13.05 -9.61 -4.67
N ARG A 174 -12.11 -10.35 -5.28
CA ARG A 174 -12.24 -11.77 -5.58
C ARG A 174 -11.04 -12.55 -5.08
N GLY A 175 -11.30 -13.57 -4.25
CA GLY A 175 -10.26 -14.43 -3.69
C GLY A 175 -9.21 -13.63 -2.90
N GLY A 176 -7.95 -13.97 -3.06
CA GLY A 176 -6.83 -13.30 -2.36
C GLY A 176 -6.57 -11.86 -2.78
N SER A 177 -7.32 -11.30 -3.74
CA SER A 177 -7.13 -9.90 -4.16
C SER A 177 -7.58 -8.88 -3.11
N ARG A 178 -8.40 -9.30 -2.12
CA ARG A 178 -8.76 -8.40 -1.01
C ARG A 178 -7.52 -7.94 -0.25
N ASN A 179 -6.61 -8.86 0.09
CA ASN A 179 -5.37 -8.63 0.84
C ASN A 179 -5.41 -7.38 1.73
N PHE A 180 -4.54 -6.38 1.51
CA PHE A 180 -4.47 -5.14 2.30
C PHE A 180 -5.21 -3.95 1.68
N ASN A 181 -5.87 -4.13 0.53
CA ASN A 181 -6.51 -3.05 -0.21
C ASN A 181 -7.47 -2.21 0.64
N ASP A 182 -8.31 -2.85 1.46
CA ASP A 182 -9.27 -2.17 2.33
C ASP A 182 -8.58 -1.24 3.34
N SER A 183 -7.54 -1.71 4.02
CA SER A 183 -6.82 -0.92 5.01
C SER A 183 -6.01 0.21 4.35
N PHE A 184 -5.45 -0.04 3.18
CA PHE A 184 -4.66 0.95 2.44
C PHE A 184 -5.55 2.06 1.88
N ALA A 185 -6.72 1.71 1.31
CA ALA A 185 -7.71 2.69 0.85
C ALA A 185 -8.12 3.66 1.96
N LYS A 186 -8.46 3.12 3.12
CA LYS A 186 -8.94 3.91 4.26
C LYS A 186 -7.87 4.80 4.90
N ALA A 187 -6.60 4.41 4.79
CA ALA A 187 -5.47 5.17 5.32
C ALA A 187 -5.01 6.31 4.40
N ALA A 188 -5.41 6.30 3.14
CA ALA A 188 -4.99 7.28 2.15
C ALA A 188 -5.94 8.49 2.09
N ARG A 189 -5.40 9.65 1.72
CA ARG A 189 -6.19 10.84 1.39
C ARG A 189 -6.88 10.72 0.03
N VAL A 190 -6.18 10.08 -0.93
CA VAL A 190 -6.66 9.79 -2.28
C VAL A 190 -6.41 8.32 -2.55
N ALA A 191 -7.45 7.54 -2.78
CA ALA A 191 -7.33 6.13 -3.11
C ALA A 191 -7.80 5.86 -4.55
N ILE A 192 -6.91 5.32 -5.37
CA ILE A 192 -7.13 4.99 -6.78
C ILE A 192 -7.10 3.48 -6.92
N ILE A 193 -8.05 2.92 -7.63
CA ILE A 193 -8.14 1.47 -7.81
C ILE A 193 -8.28 1.08 -9.28
N GLU A 194 -7.48 0.14 -9.73
CA GLU A 194 -7.74 -0.54 -11.00
C GLU A 194 -8.62 -1.76 -10.76
N VAL A 195 -9.51 -2.04 -11.69
CA VAL A 195 -10.43 -3.18 -11.64
C VAL A 195 -10.48 -3.91 -12.98
N GLU A 196 -10.89 -5.17 -12.96
CA GLU A 196 -11.05 -5.98 -14.16
C GLU A 196 -12.33 -5.61 -14.92
N GLU A 197 -13.35 -5.06 -14.22
CA GLU A 197 -14.66 -4.71 -14.78
C GLU A 197 -15.23 -3.48 -14.09
N ILE A 198 -15.75 -2.55 -14.89
CA ILE A 198 -16.49 -1.38 -14.41
C ILE A 198 -17.97 -1.62 -14.68
N LEU A 199 -18.78 -1.51 -13.64
CA LEU A 199 -20.21 -1.71 -13.66
C LEU A 199 -20.98 -0.38 -13.62
N ASP A 200 -22.20 -0.37 -14.12
CA ASP A 200 -23.12 0.73 -13.88
C ASP A 200 -23.62 0.73 -12.42
N VAL A 201 -24.03 1.91 -11.95
CA VAL A 201 -24.56 2.07 -10.60
C VAL A 201 -25.81 1.24 -10.39
N GLY A 202 -25.80 0.38 -9.37
CA GLY A 202 -26.88 -0.53 -9.03
C GLY A 202 -26.72 -1.95 -9.59
N GLU A 203 -25.70 -2.21 -10.42
CA GLU A 203 -25.39 -3.57 -10.88
C GLU A 203 -24.59 -4.37 -9.84
N LEU A 204 -23.87 -3.70 -8.94
CA LEU A 204 -23.23 -4.34 -7.80
C LEU A 204 -24.20 -4.37 -6.63
N ALA A 205 -24.59 -5.56 -6.19
CA ALA A 205 -25.50 -5.71 -5.06
C ALA A 205 -24.84 -5.16 -3.77
N PRO A 206 -25.58 -4.48 -2.88
CA PRO A 206 -25.02 -3.93 -1.64
C PRO A 206 -24.26 -4.95 -0.80
N GLU A 207 -24.70 -6.20 -0.78
CA GLU A 207 -24.08 -7.31 -0.04
C GLU A 207 -22.73 -7.74 -0.63
N ASP A 208 -22.47 -7.41 -1.89
CA ASP A 208 -21.24 -7.73 -2.60
C ASP A 208 -20.19 -6.60 -2.53
N ILE A 209 -20.53 -5.49 -1.89
CA ILE A 209 -19.61 -4.36 -1.72
C ILE A 209 -18.66 -4.67 -0.56
N ASP A 210 -17.43 -4.98 -0.90
CA ASP A 210 -16.35 -5.21 0.07
C ASP A 210 -15.70 -3.90 0.58
N LEU A 211 -15.60 -2.89 -0.30
CA LEU A 211 -15.08 -1.56 0.01
C LEU A 211 -16.03 -0.50 -0.54
N PRO A 212 -16.71 0.27 0.34
CA PRO A 212 -17.60 1.35 -0.08
C PRO A 212 -16.90 2.46 -0.85
N GLY A 213 -17.56 2.99 -1.86
CA GLY A 213 -17.03 4.03 -2.74
C GLY A 213 -16.64 5.34 -2.05
N VAL A 214 -17.08 5.57 -0.83
CA VAL A 214 -16.66 6.73 -0.02
C VAL A 214 -15.15 6.76 0.24
N PHE A 215 -14.48 5.60 0.15
CA PHE A 215 -13.02 5.47 0.34
C PHE A 215 -12.23 5.49 -0.97
N ILE A 216 -12.90 5.59 -2.12
CA ILE A 216 -12.27 5.67 -3.44
C ILE A 216 -12.49 7.08 -4.00
N SER A 217 -11.46 7.63 -4.62
CA SER A 217 -11.44 9.02 -5.12
C SER A 217 -11.75 9.08 -6.61
#